data_bb73e4bbbea79f526d7b2a75326c4ab1
#
_entry.id   bb73e4bbbea79f526d7b2a75326c4ab1
#
_cell.length_a   1.000
_cell.length_b   1.000
_cell.length_c   1.000
_cell.angle_alpha   90.00
_cell.angle_beta   90.00
_cell.angle_gamma   90.00
#
_symmetry.space_group_name_H-M   'P 1'
#
loop_
_entity.id
_entity.type
_entity.pdbx_description
1 polymer ?
#
loop_
_entity_poly.entity_id
_entity_poly.type
_entity_poly.pdbx_seq_one_letter_code
_entity_poly.pdbx_strand_id
1 'polypeptide(L)'
;MVLIIILVILAFILFMLIKSYFNLRFIVNEFRDSNMIVFGKKGSGKDLLFQTVINTRKQFHYSNINYHKKTLPITINDLSLFPNTYDNLINNTVEKVNPNLKENYDIYISDGGIILPSQYDYALDKKYPSLPIFYATQRHLYNSNTHVNTQYLGRLYKKLREQADGYIKCHRAVFIGPIYIQALTFYERYETAERSLLPMQKSLLNGMQNGMYEQYYATNGIIKPMFIIGIKKKINYNTRYFKDVFFKNHKDIQKVN
;
A
#
# COMPACT_ATOMS: atom_id res chain seq x y z
N MET A 1 -1.03 35.38 31.45
CA MET A 1 -0.42 34.01 31.42
C MET A 1 -1.31 33.01 30.68
N VAL A 2 -2.58 32.83 31.07
CA VAL A 2 -3.50 31.84 30.44
C VAL A 2 -3.67 32.05 28.94
N LEU A 3 -3.85 33.28 28.48
CA LEU A 3 -4.00 33.62 27.02
C LEU A 3 -2.78 33.19 26.20
N ILE A 4 -1.58 33.39 26.73
CA ILE A 4 -0.33 33.00 26.05
C ILE A 4 -0.26 31.49 25.92
N ILE A 5 -0.64 30.73 26.95
CA ILE A 5 -0.67 29.26 26.91
C ILE A 5 -1.65 28.78 25.85
N ILE A 6 -2.84 29.38 25.77
CA ILE A 6 -3.86 29.04 24.76
C ILE A 6 -3.32 29.31 23.35
N LEU A 7 -2.67 30.45 23.12
CA LEU A 7 -2.09 30.81 21.83
C LEU A 7 -0.98 29.83 21.41
N VAL A 8 -0.13 29.42 22.34
CA VAL A 8 0.93 28.42 22.08
C VAL A 8 0.34 27.07 21.71
N ILE A 9 -0.70 26.62 22.41
CA ILE A 9 -1.39 25.36 22.09
C ILE A 9 -2.03 25.43 20.70
N LEU A 10 -2.73 26.53 20.39
CA LEU A 10 -3.34 26.72 19.07
C LEU A 10 -2.30 26.75 17.94
N ALA A 11 -1.18 27.45 18.14
CA ALA A 11 -0.08 27.49 17.19
C ALA A 11 0.52 26.09 16.96
N PHE A 12 0.69 25.31 18.03
CA PHE A 12 1.16 23.91 17.95
C PHE A 12 0.19 23.02 17.16
N ILE A 13 -1.12 23.11 17.45
CA ILE A 13 -2.14 22.35 16.73
C ILE A 13 -2.12 22.73 15.24
N LEU A 14 -2.07 24.02 14.92
CA LEU A 14 -1.99 24.49 13.54
C LEU A 14 -0.75 23.96 12.82
N PHE A 15 0.40 24.00 13.47
CA PHE A 15 1.65 23.43 12.96
C PHE A 15 1.51 21.93 12.63
N MET A 16 0.90 21.15 13.54
CA MET A 16 0.66 19.73 13.35
C MET A 16 -0.27 19.45 12.17
N LEU A 17 -1.32 20.24 11.99
CA LEU A 17 -2.24 20.11 10.85
C LEU A 17 -1.56 20.44 9.52
N ILE A 18 -0.77 21.52 9.47
CA ILE A 18 0.01 21.90 8.28
C ILE A 18 1.00 20.78 7.92
N LYS A 19 1.77 20.27 8.90
CA LYS A 19 2.72 19.20 8.67
C LYS A 19 2.02 17.92 8.18
N SER A 20 0.88 17.57 8.76
CA SER A 20 0.06 16.45 8.33
C SER A 20 -0.43 16.61 6.88
N TYR A 21 -0.86 17.80 6.50
CA TYR A 21 -1.28 18.10 5.13
C TYR A 21 -0.15 17.87 4.11
N PHE A 22 1.05 18.38 4.39
CA PHE A 22 2.22 18.16 3.52
C PHE A 22 2.62 16.69 3.45
N ASN A 23 2.57 15.97 4.57
CA ASN A 23 2.81 14.53 4.58
C ASN A 23 1.80 13.77 3.74
N LEU A 24 0.51 14.08 3.87
CA LEU A 24 -0.54 13.46 3.08
C LEU A 24 -0.35 13.76 1.58
N ARG A 25 -0.03 15.01 1.24
CA ARG A 25 0.22 15.40 -0.15
C ARG A 25 1.42 14.65 -0.74
N PHE A 26 2.50 14.50 0.02
CA PHE A 26 3.65 13.69 -0.36
C PHE A 26 3.23 12.24 -0.65
N ILE A 27 2.54 11.58 0.28
CA ILE A 27 2.07 10.21 0.11
C ILE A 27 1.17 10.07 -1.12
N VAL A 28 0.22 10.99 -1.31
CA VAL A 28 -0.69 10.96 -2.47
C VAL A 28 0.06 11.09 -3.80
N ASN A 29 1.12 11.90 -3.84
CA ASN A 29 1.99 12.01 -5.02
C ASN A 29 2.77 10.70 -5.27
N GLU A 30 3.36 10.10 -4.22
CA GLU A 30 4.04 8.80 -4.34
C GLU A 30 3.09 7.72 -4.89
N PHE A 31 1.85 7.66 -4.39
CA PHE A 31 0.83 6.74 -4.92
C PHE A 31 0.39 7.05 -6.35
N ARG A 32 0.51 8.29 -6.80
CA ARG A 32 0.18 8.66 -8.19
C ARG A 32 1.28 8.22 -9.15
N ASP A 33 2.53 8.36 -8.73
CA ASP A 33 3.67 8.31 -9.63
C ASP A 33 4.44 6.96 -9.53
N SER A 34 4.07 6.08 -8.56
CA SER A 34 4.89 4.93 -8.17
C SER A 34 4.05 3.72 -7.73
N ASN A 35 4.61 2.51 -7.90
CA ASN A 35 4.07 1.27 -7.32
C ASN A 35 4.44 1.21 -5.83
N MET A 36 3.44 1.20 -4.96
CA MET A 36 3.66 1.30 -3.51
C MET A 36 3.31 0.01 -2.78
N ILE A 37 4.18 -0.42 -1.86
CA ILE A 37 3.87 -1.48 -0.91
C ILE A 37 3.68 -0.88 0.48
N VAL A 38 2.50 -1.12 1.06
CA VAL A 38 2.15 -0.72 2.42
C VAL A 38 2.22 -1.93 3.34
N PHE A 39 2.97 -1.86 4.42
CA PHE A 39 3.14 -2.98 5.32
C PHE A 39 3.04 -2.58 6.80
N GLY A 40 2.83 -3.58 7.67
CA GLY A 40 2.72 -3.36 9.11
C GLY A 40 1.84 -4.38 9.79
N LYS A 41 1.92 -4.45 11.12
CA LYS A 41 1.16 -5.41 11.94
C LYS A 41 -0.36 -5.31 11.69
N LYS A 42 -1.09 -6.35 12.06
CA LYS A 42 -2.56 -6.31 12.07
C LYS A 42 -3.06 -5.13 12.91
N GLY A 43 -4.03 -4.38 12.40
CA GLY A 43 -4.56 -3.20 13.09
C GLY A 43 -3.70 -1.92 13.01
N SER A 44 -2.59 -1.92 12.27
CA SER A 44 -1.74 -0.73 12.09
C SER A 44 -2.34 0.35 11.18
N GLY A 45 -3.50 0.09 10.55
CA GLY A 45 -4.19 1.06 9.69
C GLY A 45 -3.75 1.04 8.24
N LYS A 46 -3.27 -0.07 7.70
CA LYS A 46 -2.89 -0.19 6.27
C LYS A 46 -4.05 0.16 5.33
N ASP A 47 -5.22 -0.44 5.57
CA ASP A 47 -6.42 -0.15 4.77
C ASP A 47 -6.93 1.26 5.00
N LEU A 48 -6.73 1.82 6.19
CA LEU A 48 -7.02 3.22 6.49
C LEU A 48 -6.18 4.16 5.61
N LEU A 49 -4.90 3.84 5.41
CA LEU A 49 -4.04 4.59 4.52
C LEU A 49 -4.53 4.50 3.06
N PHE A 50 -4.83 3.30 2.55
CA PHE A 50 -5.38 3.12 1.20
C PHE A 50 -6.65 3.95 1.02
N GLN A 51 -7.59 3.84 1.94
CA GLN A 51 -8.83 4.62 1.87
C GLN A 51 -8.59 6.14 1.91
N THR A 52 -7.62 6.58 2.72
CA THR A 52 -7.28 8.00 2.80
C THR A 52 -6.74 8.53 1.47
N VAL A 53 -5.84 7.77 0.83
CA VAL A 53 -5.30 8.11 -0.49
C VAL A 53 -6.41 8.09 -1.54
N ILE A 54 -7.21 7.04 -1.61
CA ILE A 54 -8.33 6.88 -2.54
C ILE A 54 -9.34 8.03 -2.40
N ASN A 55 -9.72 8.38 -1.18
CA ASN A 55 -10.65 9.48 -0.92
C ASN A 55 -10.08 10.84 -1.32
N THR A 56 -8.77 11.01 -1.24
CA THR A 56 -8.09 12.25 -1.63
C THR A 56 -7.98 12.36 -3.15
N ARG A 57 -7.64 11.28 -3.84
CA ARG A 57 -7.50 11.24 -5.30
C ARG A 57 -8.83 11.29 -6.03
N LYS A 58 -9.89 10.71 -5.47
CA LYS A 58 -11.27 10.68 -6.01
C LYS A 58 -11.38 10.07 -7.43
N GLN A 59 -10.41 9.29 -7.85
CA GLN A 59 -10.38 8.61 -9.16
C GLN A 59 -11.09 7.25 -9.08
N PHE A 60 -11.48 6.71 -10.23
CA PHE A 60 -11.85 5.29 -10.34
C PHE A 60 -10.60 4.44 -10.13
N HIS A 61 -10.77 3.29 -9.51
CA HIS A 61 -9.69 2.37 -9.20
C HIS A 61 -10.23 0.95 -9.07
N TYR A 62 -9.34 -0.01 -9.23
CA TYR A 62 -9.63 -1.41 -8.98
C TYR A 62 -9.20 -1.81 -7.56
N SER A 63 -9.98 -2.66 -6.90
CA SER A 63 -9.58 -3.26 -5.63
C SER A 63 -10.33 -4.55 -5.35
N ASN A 64 -9.70 -5.43 -4.58
CA ASN A 64 -10.33 -6.62 -3.99
C ASN A 64 -11.21 -6.28 -2.78
N ILE A 65 -11.17 -5.04 -2.30
CA ILE A 65 -12.02 -4.52 -1.20
C ILE A 65 -12.72 -3.25 -1.66
N ASN A 66 -13.99 -3.11 -1.32
CA ASN A 66 -14.75 -1.90 -1.65
C ASN A 66 -14.38 -0.76 -0.69
N TYR A 67 -13.49 0.13 -1.12
CA TYR A 67 -13.07 1.33 -0.37
C TYR A 67 -13.96 2.54 -0.63
N HIS A 68 -14.55 2.65 -1.82
CA HIS A 68 -15.28 3.84 -2.26
C HIS A 68 -16.30 3.49 -3.36
N LYS A 69 -17.27 4.36 -3.60
CA LYS A 69 -18.27 4.22 -4.68
C LYS A 69 -17.68 4.05 -6.09
N LYS A 70 -16.43 4.51 -6.28
CA LYS A 70 -15.68 4.38 -7.54
C LYS A 70 -14.75 3.17 -7.56
N THR A 71 -14.85 2.26 -6.59
CA THR A 71 -14.09 1.02 -6.57
C THR A 71 -14.71 0.02 -7.53
N LEU A 72 -13.91 -0.48 -8.47
CA LEU A 72 -14.25 -1.60 -9.32
C LEU A 72 -13.63 -2.88 -8.74
N PRO A 73 -14.37 -4.00 -8.71
CA PRO A 73 -13.84 -5.26 -8.21
C PRO A 73 -12.73 -5.79 -9.13
N ILE A 74 -11.70 -6.38 -8.55
CA ILE A 74 -10.63 -7.07 -9.25
C ILE A 74 -10.26 -8.36 -8.52
N THR A 75 -9.93 -9.39 -9.27
CA THR A 75 -9.42 -10.66 -8.76
C THR A 75 -8.00 -10.90 -9.28
N ILE A 76 -7.28 -11.86 -8.68
CA ILE A 76 -5.97 -12.26 -9.18
C ILE A 76 -6.05 -12.83 -10.60
N ASN A 77 -7.18 -13.46 -10.95
CA ASN A 77 -7.39 -13.98 -12.29
C ASN A 77 -7.43 -12.87 -13.34
N ASP A 78 -7.97 -11.70 -13.00
CA ASP A 78 -7.97 -10.54 -13.90
C ASP A 78 -6.55 -10.06 -14.19
N LEU A 79 -5.65 -10.13 -13.20
CA LEU A 79 -4.23 -9.80 -13.35
C LEU A 79 -3.46 -10.90 -14.09
N SER A 80 -3.94 -12.14 -14.06
CA SER A 80 -3.29 -13.29 -14.70
C SER A 80 -3.74 -13.53 -16.14
N LEU A 81 -4.83 -12.91 -16.58
CA LEU A 81 -5.30 -12.94 -17.98
C LEU A 81 -4.41 -12.13 -18.93
N PHE A 82 -3.35 -11.55 -18.42
CA PHE A 82 -2.38 -10.86 -19.24
C PHE A 82 -1.70 -11.88 -20.17
N PRO A 83 -1.82 -11.77 -21.50
CA PRO A 83 -1.27 -12.75 -22.43
C PRO A 83 0.26 -12.86 -22.26
N ASN A 84 0.85 -13.94 -22.73
CA ASN A 84 2.30 -14.16 -22.76
C ASN A 84 3.00 -13.01 -23.50
N THR A 85 3.28 -11.94 -22.77
CA THR A 85 3.54 -10.63 -23.33
C THR A 85 4.98 -10.42 -23.69
N TYR A 86 5.89 -11.29 -23.22
CA TYR A 86 7.29 -11.09 -23.52
C TYR A 86 7.55 -11.25 -25.05
N ASP A 87 7.03 -12.29 -25.64
CA ASP A 87 7.16 -12.52 -27.07
C ASP A 87 6.35 -11.48 -27.89
N ASN A 88 5.21 -11.07 -27.39
CA ASN A 88 4.36 -10.07 -28.02
C ASN A 88 4.94 -8.65 -27.92
N LEU A 89 5.61 -8.30 -26.82
CA LEU A 89 6.32 -7.02 -26.66
C LEU A 89 7.52 -6.92 -27.60
N ILE A 90 8.30 -8.00 -27.76
CA ILE A 90 9.44 -8.05 -28.67
C ILE A 90 8.99 -7.95 -30.11
N ASN A 91 7.87 -8.58 -30.46
CA ASN A 91 7.36 -8.63 -31.84
C ASN A 91 6.42 -7.47 -32.19
N ASN A 92 6.25 -6.47 -31.31
CA ASN A 92 5.30 -5.36 -31.48
C ASN A 92 3.85 -5.82 -31.76
N THR A 93 3.48 -7.02 -31.33
CA THR A 93 2.16 -7.60 -31.55
C THR A 93 1.24 -7.48 -30.33
N VAL A 94 1.38 -6.42 -29.56
CA VAL A 94 0.54 -6.15 -28.37
C VAL A 94 -0.87 -5.74 -28.80
N GLU A 95 -1.58 -6.63 -29.45
CA GLU A 95 -2.99 -6.37 -29.85
C GLU A 95 -4.00 -6.60 -28.70
N LYS A 96 -3.62 -7.25 -27.61
CA LYS A 96 -4.58 -7.62 -26.54
C LYS A 96 -4.09 -7.25 -25.16
N VAL A 97 -4.22 -6.01 -24.85
CA VAL A 97 -4.35 -5.48 -23.49
C VAL A 97 -5.52 -6.19 -22.80
N ASN A 98 -5.40 -6.55 -21.52
CA ASN A 98 -6.52 -7.18 -20.80
C ASN A 98 -7.78 -6.30 -20.90
N PRO A 99 -8.86 -6.76 -21.58
CA PRO A 99 -10.04 -5.94 -21.83
C PRO A 99 -10.80 -5.54 -20.56
N ASN A 100 -10.52 -6.21 -19.45
CA ASN A 100 -11.15 -5.93 -18.15
C ASN A 100 -10.49 -4.75 -17.43
N LEU A 101 -9.29 -4.32 -17.85
CA LEU A 101 -8.58 -3.20 -17.23
C LEU A 101 -8.69 -1.95 -18.09
N LYS A 102 -9.04 -0.84 -17.45
CA LYS A 102 -9.13 0.48 -18.07
C LYS A 102 -7.87 1.28 -17.78
N GLU A 103 -7.47 2.10 -18.72
CA GLU A 103 -6.37 3.03 -18.57
C GLU A 103 -6.63 4.05 -17.45
N ASN A 104 -5.57 4.51 -16.80
CA ASN A 104 -5.60 5.51 -15.72
C ASN A 104 -6.33 5.06 -14.43
N TYR A 105 -6.57 3.75 -14.27
CA TYR A 105 -7.21 3.19 -13.07
C TYR A 105 -6.19 2.40 -12.26
N ASP A 106 -5.74 2.97 -11.15
CA ASP A 106 -4.82 2.29 -10.25
C ASP A 106 -5.46 1.09 -9.56
N ILE A 107 -4.61 0.16 -9.18
CA ILE A 107 -5.01 -1.11 -8.55
C ILE A 107 -4.57 -1.10 -7.09
N TYR A 108 -5.51 -1.34 -6.18
CA TYR A 108 -5.26 -1.42 -4.74
C TYR A 108 -5.59 -2.83 -4.23
N ILE A 109 -4.56 -3.57 -3.82
CA ILE A 109 -4.71 -4.95 -3.33
C ILE A 109 -4.51 -4.96 -1.81
N SER A 110 -5.59 -5.26 -1.09
CA SER A 110 -5.53 -5.46 0.36
C SER A 110 -5.16 -6.90 0.69
N ASP A 111 -4.40 -7.07 1.79
CA ASP A 111 -3.89 -8.37 2.26
C ASP A 111 -3.15 -9.17 1.16
N GLY A 112 -2.34 -8.48 0.37
CA GLY A 112 -1.62 -9.03 -0.77
C GLY A 112 -0.76 -10.25 -0.41
N GLY A 113 -0.25 -10.37 0.82
CA GLY A 113 0.48 -11.54 1.28
C GLY A 113 -0.37 -12.82 1.42
N ILE A 114 -1.71 -12.71 1.28
CA ILE A 114 -2.65 -13.85 1.29
C ILE A 114 -3.19 -14.10 -0.12
N ILE A 115 -3.45 -13.01 -0.85
CA ILE A 115 -4.16 -13.04 -2.14
C ILE A 115 -3.19 -13.25 -3.30
N LEU A 116 -2.03 -12.59 -3.23
CA LEU A 116 -1.00 -12.72 -4.26
C LEU A 116 -0.09 -13.93 -4.00
N PRO A 117 0.58 -14.43 -5.04
CA PRO A 117 1.56 -15.49 -4.90
C PRO A 117 2.58 -15.20 -3.81
N SER A 118 2.81 -16.17 -2.93
CA SER A 118 3.84 -16.12 -1.90
C SER A 118 5.20 -16.49 -2.47
N GLN A 119 6.28 -15.96 -1.91
CA GLN A 119 7.64 -16.40 -2.26
C GLN A 119 7.89 -17.90 -2.02
N TYR A 120 7.07 -18.56 -1.20
CA TYR A 120 7.16 -19.99 -0.88
C TYR A 120 6.35 -20.87 -1.83
N ASP A 121 5.62 -20.27 -2.76
CA ASP A 121 4.65 -20.98 -3.60
C ASP A 121 5.18 -21.12 -5.04
N TYR A 122 6.16 -22.04 -5.19
CA TYR A 122 6.79 -22.33 -6.49
C TYR A 122 5.78 -22.80 -7.57
N ALA A 123 4.64 -23.33 -7.16
CA ALA A 123 3.60 -23.73 -8.10
C ALA A 123 2.91 -22.52 -8.75
N LEU A 124 2.96 -21.36 -8.11
CA LEU A 124 2.30 -20.16 -8.59
C LEU A 124 3.05 -19.45 -9.74
N ASP A 125 4.38 -19.61 -9.82
CA ASP A 125 5.13 -19.17 -11.01
C ASP A 125 4.64 -19.88 -12.28
N LYS A 126 4.22 -21.15 -12.16
CA LYS A 126 3.62 -21.90 -13.27
C LYS A 126 2.17 -21.50 -13.53
N LYS A 127 1.44 -21.10 -12.48
CA LYS A 127 0.02 -20.75 -12.59
C LYS A 127 -0.19 -19.31 -13.07
N TYR A 128 0.68 -18.38 -12.68
CA TYR A 128 0.58 -16.96 -13.00
C TYR A 128 1.90 -16.38 -13.53
N PRO A 129 2.48 -16.92 -14.61
CA PRO A 129 3.80 -16.49 -15.12
C PRO A 129 3.80 -15.04 -15.59
N SER A 130 2.66 -14.53 -16.03
CA SER A 130 2.50 -13.17 -16.54
C SER A 130 2.39 -12.10 -15.44
N LEU A 131 2.14 -12.48 -14.18
CA LEU A 131 1.93 -11.51 -13.10
C LEU A 131 3.13 -10.57 -12.86
N PRO A 132 4.39 -11.04 -12.79
CA PRO A 132 5.54 -10.15 -12.68
C PRO A 132 5.70 -9.23 -13.88
N ILE A 133 5.39 -9.73 -15.08
CA ILE A 133 5.47 -8.94 -16.32
C ILE A 133 4.40 -7.83 -16.30
N PHE A 134 3.19 -8.15 -15.85
CA PHE A 134 2.13 -7.17 -15.67
C PHE A 134 2.58 -6.03 -14.75
N TYR A 135 3.15 -6.33 -13.58
CA TYR A 135 3.63 -5.31 -12.65
C TYR A 135 4.74 -4.43 -13.25
N ALA A 136 5.64 -5.02 -14.05
CA ALA A 136 6.70 -4.27 -14.69
C ALA A 136 6.20 -3.34 -15.81
N THR A 137 5.14 -3.75 -16.52
CA THR A 137 4.69 -3.08 -17.76
C THR A 137 3.41 -2.27 -17.61
N GLN A 138 2.66 -2.43 -16.52
CA GLN A 138 1.34 -1.82 -16.34
C GLN A 138 1.32 -0.29 -16.52
N ARG A 139 2.39 0.41 -16.10
CA ARG A 139 2.51 1.86 -16.29
C ARG A 139 2.54 2.24 -17.77
N HIS A 140 3.24 1.45 -18.58
CA HIS A 140 3.33 1.71 -20.02
C HIS A 140 2.05 1.32 -20.76
N LEU A 141 1.38 0.26 -20.33
CA LEU A 141 0.23 -0.30 -21.02
C LEU A 141 -1.10 0.33 -20.58
N TYR A 142 -1.23 0.69 -19.32
CA TYR A 142 -2.48 1.18 -18.74
C TYR A 142 -2.36 2.55 -18.10
N ASN A 143 -1.16 3.15 -18.08
CA ASN A 143 -0.90 4.38 -17.32
C ASN A 143 -1.44 4.28 -15.88
N SER A 144 -1.18 3.15 -15.24
CA SER A 144 -1.69 2.81 -13.92
C SER A 144 -0.61 2.25 -13.02
N ASN A 145 -0.81 2.34 -11.71
CA ASN A 145 0.08 1.80 -10.70
C ASN A 145 -0.64 0.73 -9.87
N THR A 146 0.12 -0.23 -9.35
CA THR A 146 -0.42 -1.22 -8.43
C THR A 146 0.14 -1.00 -7.03
N HIS A 147 -0.77 -0.89 -6.09
CA HIS A 147 -0.46 -0.70 -4.67
C HIS A 147 -0.91 -1.92 -3.89
N VAL A 148 -0.03 -2.47 -3.09
CA VAL A 148 -0.29 -3.68 -2.32
C VAL A 148 -0.12 -3.41 -0.85
N ASN A 149 -1.08 -3.80 -0.01
CA ASN A 149 -0.83 -3.85 1.41
C ASN A 149 -0.61 -5.29 1.90
N THR A 150 0.25 -5.44 2.89
CA THR A 150 0.56 -6.74 3.49
C THR A 150 0.94 -6.61 4.96
N GLN A 151 0.80 -7.69 5.74
CA GLN A 151 1.28 -7.69 7.12
C GLN A 151 2.81 -7.87 7.18
N TYR A 152 3.37 -8.67 6.27
CA TYR A 152 4.78 -9.01 6.22
C TYR A 152 5.29 -8.93 4.78
N LEU A 153 6.32 -8.11 4.55
CA LEU A 153 6.96 -7.99 3.23
C LEU A 153 7.45 -9.34 2.69
N GLY A 154 8.04 -10.17 3.55
CA GLY A 154 8.55 -11.48 3.17
C GLY A 154 7.49 -12.48 2.68
N ARG A 155 6.19 -12.21 2.85
CA ARG A 155 5.12 -13.04 2.28
C ARG A 155 4.83 -12.74 0.82
N LEU A 156 5.12 -11.53 0.38
CA LEU A 156 4.96 -11.18 -1.03
C LEU A 156 6.03 -11.83 -1.89
N TYR A 157 5.64 -12.21 -3.09
CA TYR A 157 6.55 -12.76 -4.08
C TYR A 157 7.72 -11.80 -4.35
N LYS A 158 8.95 -12.32 -4.36
CA LYS A 158 10.17 -11.52 -4.45
C LYS A 158 10.17 -10.57 -5.63
N LYS A 159 9.81 -11.07 -6.83
CA LYS A 159 9.79 -10.26 -8.06
C LYS A 159 8.78 -9.09 -7.99
N LEU A 160 7.67 -9.21 -7.23
CA LEU A 160 6.74 -8.11 -7.01
C LEU A 160 7.30 -7.08 -6.05
N ARG A 161 8.01 -7.54 -5.01
CA ARG A 161 8.66 -6.65 -4.04
C ARG A 161 9.75 -5.80 -4.70
N GLU A 162 10.54 -6.39 -5.57
CA GLU A 162 11.64 -5.72 -6.27
C GLU A 162 11.17 -4.72 -7.34
N GLN A 163 9.91 -4.80 -7.76
CA GLN A 163 9.31 -3.88 -8.73
C GLN A 163 8.56 -2.73 -8.07
N ALA A 164 8.48 -2.69 -6.75
CA ALA A 164 7.89 -1.55 -6.06
C ALA A 164 8.89 -0.40 -5.98
N ASP A 165 8.41 0.80 -6.23
CA ASP A 165 9.21 2.02 -6.22
C ASP A 165 9.32 2.62 -4.80
N GLY A 166 8.39 2.24 -3.89
CA GLY A 166 8.42 2.74 -2.53
C GLY A 166 7.63 1.86 -1.55
N TYR A 167 7.97 2.04 -0.26
CA TYR A 167 7.44 1.22 0.82
C TYR A 167 6.97 2.10 1.96
N ILE A 168 5.78 1.83 2.50
CA ILE A 168 5.26 2.55 3.67
C ILE A 168 4.98 1.59 4.79
N LYS A 169 5.67 1.76 5.91
CA LYS A 169 5.39 1.06 7.16
C LYS A 169 4.33 1.80 7.94
N CYS A 170 3.21 1.15 8.20
CA CYS A 170 2.18 1.62 9.12
C CYS A 170 2.52 1.14 10.53
N HIS A 171 2.75 2.07 11.47
CA HIS A 171 3.08 1.75 12.85
C HIS A 171 1.81 1.57 13.68
N ARG A 172 0.99 2.61 13.73
CA ARG A 172 -0.25 2.62 14.52
C ARG A 172 -1.19 3.72 14.01
N ALA A 173 -2.49 3.44 14.07
CA ALA A 173 -3.54 4.44 13.95
C ALA A 173 -4.23 4.60 15.32
N VAL A 174 -4.35 5.84 15.80
CA VAL A 174 -5.03 6.19 17.05
C VAL A 174 -6.25 7.03 16.70
N PHE A 175 -7.40 6.67 17.26
CA PHE A 175 -8.65 7.38 17.05
C PHE A 175 -8.99 8.22 18.29
N ILE A 176 -9.25 9.51 18.07
CA ILE A 176 -9.63 10.48 19.10
C ILE A 176 -10.94 11.12 18.66
N GLY A 177 -12.06 10.58 19.12
CA GLY A 177 -13.38 11.01 18.68
C GLY A 177 -13.55 10.86 17.14
N PRO A 178 -13.86 11.96 16.43
CA PRO A 178 -14.04 11.94 14.96
C PRO A 178 -12.73 11.97 14.18
N ILE A 179 -11.59 12.15 14.83
CA ILE A 179 -10.28 12.31 14.21
C ILE A 179 -9.46 11.04 14.41
N TYR A 180 -8.57 10.74 13.46
CA TYR A 180 -7.51 9.76 13.66
C TYR A 180 -6.14 10.35 13.36
N ILE A 181 -5.12 9.83 14.05
CA ILE A 181 -3.71 10.13 13.81
C ILE A 181 -3.04 8.81 13.46
N GLN A 182 -2.40 8.75 12.32
CA GLN A 182 -1.68 7.56 11.87
C GLN A 182 -0.20 7.86 11.71
N ALA A 183 0.64 7.10 12.42
CA ALA A 183 2.08 7.15 12.31
C ALA A 183 2.58 6.21 11.20
N LEU A 184 3.44 6.73 10.33
CA LEU A 184 3.94 6.08 9.14
C LEU A 184 5.45 6.28 9.02
N THR A 185 6.12 5.41 8.26
CA THR A 185 7.48 5.67 7.76
C THR A 185 7.55 5.25 6.30
N PHE A 186 7.98 6.17 5.46
CA PHE A 186 8.27 5.91 4.04
C PHE A 186 9.71 5.44 3.89
N TYR A 187 9.93 4.48 3.02
CA TYR A 187 11.22 3.94 2.61
C TYR A 187 11.27 3.89 1.08
N GLU A 188 12.32 4.40 0.51
CA GLU A 188 12.54 4.38 -0.93
C GLU A 188 13.00 3.00 -1.43
N ARG A 189 13.74 2.25 -0.60
CA ARG A 189 14.33 0.96 -0.98
C ARG A 189 13.79 -0.22 -0.16
N TYR A 190 13.67 -1.35 -0.84
CA TYR A 190 13.21 -2.61 -0.24
C TYR A 190 14.07 -3.04 0.95
N GLU A 191 15.38 -3.07 0.80
CA GLU A 191 16.32 -3.55 1.84
C GLU A 191 16.17 -2.77 3.13
N THR A 192 15.96 -1.47 3.01
CA THR A 192 15.76 -0.58 4.16
C THR A 192 14.41 -0.83 4.83
N ALA A 193 13.36 -1.05 4.03
CA ALA A 193 12.03 -1.38 4.53
C ALA A 193 12.01 -2.75 5.22
N GLU A 194 12.66 -3.76 4.65
CA GLU A 194 12.77 -5.10 5.20
C GLU A 194 13.55 -5.10 6.52
N ARG A 195 14.69 -4.45 6.58
CA ARG A 195 15.50 -4.30 7.81
C ARG A 195 14.72 -3.67 8.95
N SER A 196 13.76 -2.78 8.65
CA SER A 196 12.91 -2.15 9.67
C SER A 196 12.01 -3.16 10.44
N LEU A 197 11.88 -4.39 9.97
CA LEU A 197 11.13 -5.47 10.61
C LEU A 197 11.97 -6.26 11.63
N LEU A 198 13.30 -6.16 11.57
CA LEU A 198 14.20 -6.90 12.43
C LEU A 198 14.33 -6.25 13.82
N PRO A 199 14.08 -6.98 14.92
CA PRO A 199 14.13 -6.40 16.27
C PRO A 199 15.53 -5.97 16.71
N MET A 200 16.57 -6.51 16.09
CA MET A 200 17.98 -6.33 16.52
C MET A 200 18.60 -4.97 16.17
N GLN A 201 17.96 -4.17 15.35
CA GLN A 201 18.61 -2.96 14.78
C GLN A 201 18.48 -1.69 15.62
N LYS A 202 17.60 -1.67 16.63
CA LYS A 202 17.57 -0.51 17.54
C LYS A 202 18.86 -0.33 18.33
N SER A 203 19.53 -1.41 18.69
CA SER A 203 20.82 -1.35 19.43
C SER A 203 21.99 -0.96 18.53
N LEU A 204 22.02 -1.36 17.27
CA LEU A 204 23.04 -0.97 16.29
C LEU A 204 22.93 0.49 15.87
N LEU A 205 21.71 0.97 15.65
CA LEU A 205 21.47 2.39 15.31
C LEU A 205 21.83 3.35 16.46
N ASN A 206 21.60 2.94 17.71
CA ASN A 206 21.95 3.76 18.88
C ASN A 206 23.47 3.81 19.15
N GLY A 207 24.25 2.91 18.57
CA GLY A 207 25.71 2.86 18.70
C GLY A 207 26.51 3.46 17.55
N MET A 208 25.87 3.86 16.46
CA MET A 208 26.53 4.48 15.32
C MET A 208 26.83 5.95 15.58
N GLN A 209 28.10 6.35 15.43
CA GLN A 209 28.51 7.75 15.45
C GLN A 209 27.94 8.50 14.23
N ASN A 210 27.68 9.80 14.37
CA ASN A 210 26.98 10.64 13.39
C ASN A 210 27.49 10.50 11.93
N GLY A 211 28.78 10.31 11.70
CA GLY A 211 29.34 10.10 10.35
C GLY A 211 28.95 8.79 9.67
N MET A 212 28.60 7.75 10.44
CA MET A 212 28.06 6.50 9.89
C MET A 212 26.59 6.63 9.48
N TYR A 213 25.84 7.56 10.11
CA TYR A 213 24.46 7.85 9.72
C TYR A 213 24.37 8.44 8.32
N GLU A 214 25.22 9.42 7.99
CA GLU A 214 25.24 10.03 6.66
C GLU A 214 25.59 9.01 5.57
N GLN A 215 26.58 8.16 5.83
CA GLN A 215 26.94 7.07 4.91
C GLN A 215 25.83 6.01 4.79
N TYR A 216 25.14 5.70 5.89
CA TYR A 216 24.00 4.78 5.90
C TYR A 216 22.83 5.33 5.09
N TYR A 217 22.48 6.61 5.22
CA TYR A 217 21.44 7.26 4.43
C TYR A 217 21.82 7.36 2.94
N ALA A 218 23.05 7.69 2.62
CA ALA A 218 23.53 7.74 1.24
C ALA A 218 23.42 6.38 0.52
N THR A 219 23.62 5.27 1.24
CA THR A 219 23.56 3.92 0.66
C THR A 219 22.15 3.29 0.70
N ASN A 220 21.28 3.69 1.64
CA ASN A 220 20.00 3.03 1.89
C ASN A 220 18.77 3.80 1.37
N GLY A 221 18.97 4.92 0.68
CA GLY A 221 17.87 5.74 0.18
C GLY A 221 17.14 6.55 1.25
N ILE A 222 16.07 7.20 0.87
CA ILE A 222 15.31 8.10 1.74
C ILE A 222 14.49 7.28 2.75
N ILE A 223 14.63 7.63 4.04
CA ILE A 223 13.77 7.16 5.13
C ILE A 223 13.06 8.39 5.71
N LYS A 224 11.74 8.44 5.62
CA LYS A 224 10.96 9.61 6.06
C LYS A 224 9.90 9.20 7.07
N PRO A 225 10.11 9.40 8.39
CA PRO A 225 9.06 9.25 9.37
C PRO A 225 8.04 10.38 9.23
N MET A 226 6.76 10.04 9.29
CA MET A 226 5.67 10.98 9.09
C MET A 226 4.42 10.58 9.87
N PHE A 227 3.47 11.47 9.92
CA PHE A 227 2.14 11.19 10.41
C PHE A 227 1.09 11.88 9.53
N ILE A 228 -0.10 11.34 9.53
CA ILE A 228 -1.27 11.95 8.91
C ILE A 228 -2.40 12.06 9.93
N ILE A 229 -3.17 13.14 9.83
CA ILE A 229 -4.39 13.38 10.61
C ILE A 229 -5.56 13.36 9.63
N GLY A 230 -6.59 12.60 9.96
CA GLY A 230 -7.78 12.50 9.10
C GLY A 230 -9.07 12.41 9.89
N ILE A 231 -10.20 12.40 9.19
CA ILE A 231 -11.54 12.38 9.77
C ILE A 231 -12.15 10.99 9.60
N LYS A 232 -12.61 10.38 10.68
CA LYS A 232 -13.23 9.05 10.72
C LYS A 232 -14.48 8.93 9.84
N LYS A 233 -15.28 9.99 9.69
CA LYS A 233 -16.49 10.00 8.83
C LYS A 233 -16.22 9.63 7.37
N LYS A 234 -14.97 9.75 6.91
CA LYS A 234 -14.56 9.40 5.55
C LYS A 234 -14.12 7.93 5.42
N ILE A 235 -14.17 7.16 6.48
CA ILE A 235 -13.76 5.75 6.49
C ILE A 235 -15.01 4.89 6.23
N ASN A 236 -15.14 4.34 5.04
CA ASN A 236 -16.31 3.58 4.61
C ASN A 236 -16.03 2.09 4.37
N TYR A 237 -14.79 1.61 4.61
CA TYR A 237 -14.50 0.20 4.36
C TYR A 237 -14.90 -0.67 5.55
N ASN A 238 -15.40 -1.86 5.24
CA ASN A 238 -15.77 -2.84 6.24
C ASN A 238 -14.54 -3.70 6.60
N THR A 239 -13.98 -3.50 7.78
CA THR A 239 -12.85 -4.31 8.29
C THR A 239 -13.22 -5.79 8.47
N ARG A 240 -14.52 -6.12 8.45
CA ARG A 240 -15.04 -7.47 8.57
C ARG A 240 -15.44 -8.09 7.22
N TYR A 241 -15.10 -7.43 6.11
CA TYR A 241 -15.50 -7.86 4.76
C TYR A 241 -15.25 -9.34 4.51
N PHE A 242 -14.05 -9.83 4.81
CA PHE A 242 -13.72 -11.26 4.67
C PHE A 242 -14.57 -12.15 5.59
N LYS A 243 -14.84 -11.69 6.80
CA LYS A 243 -15.71 -12.42 7.72
C LYS A 243 -17.13 -12.51 7.19
N ASP A 244 -17.69 -11.41 6.70
CA ASP A 244 -19.04 -11.34 6.21
C ASP A 244 -19.22 -12.16 4.92
N VAL A 245 -18.26 -12.12 4.00
CA VAL A 245 -18.24 -12.94 2.78
C VAL A 245 -18.09 -14.42 3.12
N PHE A 246 -17.18 -14.79 4.00
CA PHE A 246 -16.92 -16.17 4.39
C PHE A 246 -18.16 -16.79 5.10
N PHE A 247 -18.78 -16.06 6.00
CA PHE A 247 -19.96 -16.55 6.72
C PHE A 247 -21.25 -16.53 5.89
N LYS A 248 -21.39 -15.66 4.91
CA LYS A 248 -22.51 -15.75 3.95
C LYS A 248 -22.45 -17.03 3.14
N ASN A 249 -21.29 -17.33 2.56
CA ASN A 249 -21.10 -18.54 1.78
C ASN A 249 -21.32 -19.83 2.60
N HIS A 250 -20.92 -19.85 3.88
CA HIS A 250 -21.18 -20.99 4.76
C HIS A 250 -22.66 -21.15 5.18
N LYS A 251 -23.41 -20.06 5.33
CA LYS A 251 -24.85 -20.13 5.65
C LYS A 251 -25.67 -20.62 4.46
N ASP A 252 -25.25 -20.31 3.25
CA ASP A 252 -25.91 -20.76 2.04
C ASP A 252 -25.66 -22.26 1.77
N ILE A 253 -24.47 -22.78 2.12
CA ILE A 253 -24.14 -24.21 2.04
C ILE A 253 -24.92 -25.04 3.09
N GLN A 254 -25.17 -24.52 4.29
CA GLN A 254 -25.95 -25.20 5.31
C GLN A 254 -27.48 -25.22 5.04
N LYS A 255 -27.97 -24.40 4.10
CA LYS A 255 -29.37 -24.42 3.70
C LYS A 255 -29.68 -25.37 2.52
N VAL A 256 -28.66 -25.95 1.91
CA VAL A 256 -28.78 -26.87 0.77
C VAL A 256 -28.64 -28.34 1.20
N ASN A 257 -28.34 -28.60 2.46
CA ASN A 257 -28.35 -29.90 3.12
C ASN A 257 -29.51 -29.95 4.14
#